data_93da91af2bb1b6059deea4156678f798
#
_entry.id   93da91af2bb1b6059deea4156678f798
#
_cell.length_a   1.000
_cell.length_b   1.000
_cell.length_c   1.000
_cell.angle_alpha   90.00
_cell.angle_beta   90.00
_cell.angle_gamma   90.00
#
_symmetry.space_group_name_H-M   'P 1'
#
loop_
_entity.id
_entity.type
_entity.pdbx_description
1 polymer ?
#
loop_
_entity_poly.entity_id
_entity_poly.type
_entity_poly.pdbx_seq_one_letter_code
_entity_poly.pdbx_strand_id
1 'polypeptide(L)'
;MEGLPQMKSTLSISGNTFIALLFSIIVLFPLCANASDKPVVEIAVRKGDTLTGICKKHLTDPHQWREIAHLNRIKNPDFISPSQKLLFPVHLLKGTPIDGTVTFIKGNVTVQEEAGKEWRALLLHNRVKQGSVLRTEEEGTVEITFEDGASFLLKPSTSLKMTTVEKKSSGYFLRELYLRSGKTISNLREATGKGSRFEIQTPSAIAATRGTAFRVSVDDSEATRSEVLNGTIGVEAMNQTVSVNKGEGTFVRKGEPPLEPRKLLPPPAVMNVLPVYKSIPLYFHFEKVADAVSYRVMFAKDSEGKDIIREQAIKPGDSFAIYTAGDGTYFLQARSIDNLGLEGIPAEPAVIRIRMNPMPPLIESPVDNASYTPQSLMFRWLRVNDAVRYHVQIAEDKEFRKIVEAGTDIRDVEYKAAGLDFKTYYFRISSVAKDNYQGDWSDVLRFTIAPPSPVPPDIRK
;
A
#
# COMPACT_ATOMS: atom_id res chain seq x y z
N MET A 1 61.93 41.24 -7.00
CA MET A 1 63.08 40.32 -6.99
C MET A 1 62.56 39.02 -7.45
N GLU A 2 62.67 38.76 -8.73
CA GLU A 2 63.61 37.85 -9.40
C GLU A 2 63.09 36.41 -9.21
N GLY A 3 62.88 35.54 -10.19
CA GLY A 3 63.19 35.62 -11.64
C GLY A 3 62.76 34.28 -12.24
N LEU A 4 62.30 34.32 -13.45
CA LEU A 4 62.16 33.16 -14.38
C LEU A 4 63.53 32.57 -14.71
N PRO A 5 63.65 31.31 -15.25
CA PRO A 5 63.62 31.27 -16.70
C PRO A 5 62.91 30.05 -17.34
N GLN A 6 62.54 30.27 -18.58
CA GLN A 6 62.14 29.35 -19.61
C GLN A 6 63.28 28.42 -20.05
N MET A 7 62.92 27.24 -20.53
CA MET A 7 63.71 26.61 -21.63
C MET A 7 62.79 25.86 -22.60
N LYS A 8 62.94 26.22 -23.88
CA LYS A 8 62.42 25.55 -25.09
C LYS A 8 63.35 24.43 -25.51
N SER A 9 62.80 23.42 -26.17
CA SER A 9 63.34 22.73 -27.38
C SER A 9 62.36 21.63 -27.80
N THR A 10 61.66 21.76 -28.88
CA THR A 10 61.87 21.46 -30.31
C THR A 10 61.89 19.93 -30.66
N LEU A 11 60.84 19.59 -31.43
CA LEU A 11 60.70 18.67 -32.56
C LEU A 11 61.26 17.25 -32.52
N SER A 12 60.38 16.28 -32.82
CA SER A 12 60.55 15.47 -34.03
C SER A 12 59.26 14.75 -34.42
N ILE A 13 58.92 14.83 -35.72
CA ILE A 13 57.78 14.23 -36.41
C ILE A 13 58.20 12.86 -36.92
N SER A 14 57.38 11.80 -36.76
CA SER A 14 57.23 10.78 -37.82
C SER A 14 56.05 9.80 -37.52
N GLY A 15 55.26 9.59 -38.55
CA GLY A 15 54.64 8.27 -38.81
C GLY A 15 53.14 8.15 -38.58
N ASN A 16 52.39 8.30 -39.62
CA ASN A 16 50.99 7.94 -39.85
C ASN A 16 50.55 6.61 -39.25
N THR A 17 49.42 6.59 -38.54
CA THR A 17 48.37 5.58 -38.79
C THR A 17 47.05 6.13 -38.24
N PHE A 18 46.15 6.57 -39.13
CA PHE A 18 44.75 6.90 -38.83
C PHE A 18 43.99 5.59 -38.56
N ILE A 19 43.69 5.30 -37.30
CA ILE A 19 42.63 4.36 -36.94
C ILE A 19 41.40 5.21 -36.66
N ALA A 20 40.51 5.25 -37.63
CA ALA A 20 39.17 5.82 -37.46
C ALA A 20 38.35 4.88 -36.54
N LEU A 21 38.23 5.21 -35.26
CA LEU A 21 37.26 4.60 -34.38
C LEU A 21 35.88 5.19 -34.74
N LEU A 22 35.11 4.43 -35.52
CA LEU A 22 33.68 4.64 -35.71
C LEU A 22 32.98 4.37 -34.38
N PHE A 23 32.74 5.40 -33.59
CA PHE A 23 31.76 5.35 -32.50
C PHE A 23 30.36 5.24 -33.13
N SER A 24 29.85 4.02 -33.27
CA SER A 24 28.44 3.78 -33.47
C SER A 24 27.68 4.28 -32.22
N ILE A 25 27.17 5.49 -32.29
CA ILE A 25 26.17 5.96 -31.36
C ILE A 25 24.91 5.10 -31.62
N ILE A 26 24.76 4.02 -30.84
CA ILE A 26 23.47 3.34 -30.72
C ILE A 26 22.57 4.30 -29.95
N VAL A 27 21.82 5.12 -30.68
CA VAL A 27 20.68 5.86 -30.14
C VAL A 27 19.64 4.79 -29.79
N LEU A 28 19.65 4.32 -28.56
CA LEU A 28 18.52 3.60 -27.97
C LEU A 28 17.37 4.61 -27.91
N PHE A 29 16.55 4.67 -28.98
CA PHE A 29 15.24 5.26 -28.86
C PHE A 29 14.47 4.43 -27.82
N PRO A 30 14.01 5.03 -26.71
CA PRO A 30 13.04 4.36 -25.87
C PRO A 30 11.83 4.06 -26.76
N LEU A 31 11.45 2.78 -26.88
CA LEU A 31 10.18 2.39 -27.49
C LEU A 31 9.06 2.95 -26.60
N CYS A 32 8.70 4.20 -26.83
CA CYS A 32 7.46 4.75 -26.30
C CYS A 32 6.32 3.90 -26.84
N ALA A 33 5.65 3.16 -25.97
CA ALA A 33 4.40 2.51 -26.30
C ALA A 33 3.35 3.61 -26.51
N ASN A 34 3.22 4.10 -27.74
CA ASN A 34 2.12 4.98 -28.10
C ASN A 34 0.80 4.23 -27.84
N ALA A 35 -0.13 4.83 -27.12
CA ALA A 35 -1.43 4.23 -26.85
C ALA A 35 -2.18 3.96 -28.17
N SER A 36 -1.93 4.74 -29.24
CA SER A 36 -2.57 4.61 -30.54
C SER A 36 -1.97 3.52 -31.46
N ASP A 37 -0.77 3.02 -31.18
CA ASP A 37 -0.19 1.93 -31.97
C ASP A 37 -0.95 0.63 -31.71
N LYS A 38 -1.65 0.12 -32.75
CA LYS A 38 -2.28 -1.20 -32.68
C LYS A 38 -1.21 -2.22 -32.34
N PRO A 39 -1.29 -2.90 -31.18
CA PRO A 39 -0.23 -3.80 -30.72
C PRO A 39 -0.05 -4.93 -31.73
N VAL A 40 1.22 -5.28 -32.01
CA VAL A 40 1.61 -6.42 -32.84
C VAL A 40 2.37 -7.43 -32.02
N VAL A 41 2.26 -8.70 -32.39
CA VAL A 41 3.05 -9.80 -31.80
C VAL A 41 3.81 -10.51 -32.90
N GLU A 42 5.00 -11.06 -32.54
CA GLU A 42 5.78 -11.92 -33.43
C GLU A 42 5.36 -13.37 -33.30
N ILE A 43 5.06 -14.02 -34.43
CA ILE A 43 4.83 -15.46 -34.50
C ILE A 43 5.94 -16.07 -35.35
N ALA A 44 6.72 -16.98 -34.78
CA ALA A 44 7.78 -17.66 -35.49
C ALA A 44 7.21 -18.75 -36.42
N VAL A 45 7.67 -18.76 -37.68
CA VAL A 45 7.35 -19.80 -38.66
C VAL A 45 8.08 -21.10 -38.30
N ARG A 46 7.37 -22.20 -38.26
CA ARG A 46 7.92 -23.55 -38.05
C ARG A 46 8.13 -24.27 -39.37
N LYS A 47 8.94 -25.31 -39.38
CA LYS A 47 9.13 -26.17 -40.56
C LYS A 47 7.79 -26.79 -40.99
N GLY A 48 7.40 -26.58 -42.24
CA GLY A 48 6.13 -27.05 -42.80
C GLY A 48 4.96 -26.08 -42.66
N ASP A 49 5.15 -24.93 -42.00
CA ASP A 49 4.09 -23.92 -41.94
C ASP A 49 3.90 -23.22 -43.28
N THR A 50 2.65 -22.88 -43.58
CA THR A 50 2.26 -21.96 -44.65
C THR A 50 1.64 -20.72 -44.06
N LEU A 51 1.68 -19.59 -44.77
CA LEU A 51 1.09 -18.33 -44.26
C LEU A 51 -0.40 -18.51 -43.98
N THR A 52 -1.13 -19.15 -44.89
CA THR A 52 -2.57 -19.44 -44.73
C THR A 52 -2.83 -20.41 -43.57
N GLY A 53 -1.95 -21.39 -43.35
CA GLY A 53 -2.02 -22.30 -42.19
C GLY A 53 -1.83 -21.60 -40.88
N ILE A 54 -0.84 -20.70 -40.76
CA ILE A 54 -0.61 -19.86 -39.59
C ILE A 54 -1.82 -18.95 -39.37
N CYS A 55 -2.34 -18.29 -40.40
CA CYS A 55 -3.52 -17.42 -40.31
C CYS A 55 -4.77 -18.20 -39.87
N LYS A 56 -5.02 -19.41 -40.43
CA LYS A 56 -6.13 -20.27 -39.98
C LYS A 56 -6.04 -20.64 -38.50
N LYS A 57 -4.85 -20.84 -38.01
CA LYS A 57 -4.58 -21.19 -36.60
C LYS A 57 -4.80 -20.00 -35.68
N HIS A 58 -4.31 -18.81 -36.06
CA HIS A 58 -4.16 -17.67 -35.14
C HIS A 58 -5.17 -16.55 -35.34
N LEU A 59 -5.71 -16.32 -36.56
CA LEU A 59 -6.63 -15.22 -36.84
C LEU A 59 -8.09 -15.61 -36.59
N THR A 60 -8.88 -14.65 -36.15
CA THR A 60 -10.33 -14.75 -36.00
C THR A 60 -10.97 -14.99 -37.41
N ASP A 61 -10.53 -14.21 -38.39
CA ASP A 61 -10.87 -14.41 -39.81
C ASP A 61 -9.58 -14.78 -40.59
N PRO A 62 -9.44 -16.05 -41.01
CA PRO A 62 -8.28 -16.50 -41.78
C PRO A 62 -8.09 -15.79 -43.12
N HIS A 63 -9.17 -15.21 -43.71
CA HIS A 63 -9.11 -14.51 -44.99
C HIS A 63 -8.29 -13.19 -44.94
N GLN A 64 -8.01 -12.70 -43.73
CA GLN A 64 -7.15 -11.53 -43.52
C GLN A 64 -5.63 -11.83 -43.69
N TRP A 65 -5.27 -13.01 -44.20
CA TRP A 65 -3.88 -13.34 -44.48
C TRP A 65 -3.18 -12.33 -45.42
N ARG A 66 -3.96 -11.62 -46.29
CA ARG A 66 -3.41 -10.56 -47.15
C ARG A 66 -2.90 -9.36 -46.34
N GLU A 67 -3.59 -9.00 -45.27
CA GLU A 67 -3.13 -7.94 -44.35
C GLU A 67 -1.84 -8.36 -43.66
N ILE A 68 -1.73 -9.61 -43.22
CA ILE A 68 -0.50 -10.15 -42.65
C ILE A 68 0.64 -10.14 -43.67
N ALA A 69 0.38 -10.58 -44.93
CA ALA A 69 1.40 -10.54 -45.97
C ALA A 69 1.88 -9.13 -46.26
N HIS A 70 0.98 -8.14 -46.32
CA HIS A 70 1.32 -6.74 -46.55
C HIS A 70 2.13 -6.15 -45.39
N LEU A 71 1.69 -6.36 -44.14
CA LEU A 71 2.37 -5.88 -42.93
C LEU A 71 3.82 -6.42 -42.87
N ASN A 72 4.01 -7.68 -43.26
CA ASN A 72 5.32 -8.36 -43.23
C ASN A 72 6.10 -8.23 -44.56
N ARG A 73 5.61 -7.42 -45.52
CA ARG A 73 6.24 -7.22 -46.84
C ARG A 73 6.53 -8.52 -47.57
N ILE A 74 5.65 -9.52 -47.44
CA ILE A 74 5.78 -10.81 -48.11
C ILE A 74 5.34 -10.66 -49.56
N LYS A 75 6.28 -10.78 -50.50
CA LYS A 75 5.99 -10.70 -51.96
C LYS A 75 5.32 -11.93 -52.49
N ASN A 76 5.70 -13.11 -52.03
CA ASN A 76 5.08 -14.38 -52.37
C ASN A 76 4.62 -15.11 -51.13
N PRO A 77 3.28 -15.23 -50.91
CA PRO A 77 2.71 -15.88 -49.73
C PRO A 77 3.06 -17.37 -49.58
N ASP A 78 3.44 -18.01 -50.66
CA ASP A 78 3.80 -19.42 -50.68
C ASP A 78 5.24 -19.67 -50.20
N PHE A 79 6.03 -18.58 -50.04
CA PHE A 79 7.41 -18.65 -49.62
C PHE A 79 7.64 -17.92 -48.30
N ILE A 80 7.47 -18.64 -47.18
CA ILE A 80 7.88 -18.24 -45.85
C ILE A 80 8.95 -19.20 -45.32
N SER A 81 9.96 -18.71 -44.64
CA SER A 81 11.09 -19.52 -44.18
C SER A 81 10.95 -19.96 -42.73
N PRO A 82 11.32 -21.19 -42.36
CA PRO A 82 11.42 -21.59 -40.97
C PRO A 82 12.25 -20.58 -40.13
N SER A 83 11.85 -20.31 -38.91
CA SER A 83 12.42 -19.31 -37.98
C SER A 83 12.18 -17.85 -38.37
N GLN A 84 11.58 -17.57 -39.53
CA GLN A 84 11.11 -16.23 -39.86
C GLN A 84 10.08 -15.77 -38.80
N LYS A 85 10.20 -14.53 -38.33
CA LYS A 85 9.24 -13.92 -37.42
C LYS A 85 8.24 -13.09 -38.22
N LEU A 86 6.98 -13.40 -38.10
CA LEU A 86 5.88 -12.67 -38.75
C LEU A 86 5.15 -11.82 -37.72
N LEU A 87 4.90 -10.57 -38.07
CA LEU A 87 4.14 -9.61 -37.24
C LEU A 87 2.64 -9.84 -37.47
N PHE A 88 1.90 -10.00 -36.38
CA PHE A 88 0.45 -10.12 -36.37
C PHE A 88 -0.15 -9.05 -35.49
N PRO A 89 -1.12 -8.23 -36.01
CA PRO A 89 -1.91 -7.32 -35.18
C PRO A 89 -2.72 -8.09 -34.14
N VAL A 90 -2.61 -7.69 -32.87
CA VAL A 90 -3.27 -8.40 -31.75
C VAL A 90 -4.78 -8.45 -31.91
N HIS A 91 -5.40 -7.40 -32.45
CA HIS A 91 -6.85 -7.32 -32.65
C HIS A 91 -7.37 -8.35 -33.65
N LEU A 92 -6.54 -8.86 -34.59
CA LEU A 92 -6.92 -9.89 -35.53
C LEU A 92 -6.80 -11.32 -34.96
N LEU A 93 -6.06 -11.48 -33.85
CA LEU A 93 -5.84 -12.80 -33.26
C LEU A 93 -7.07 -13.32 -32.54
N LYS A 94 -7.33 -14.63 -32.67
CA LYS A 94 -8.32 -15.34 -31.84
C LYS A 94 -8.00 -15.08 -30.37
N GLY A 95 -9.02 -14.69 -29.61
CA GLY A 95 -8.95 -14.51 -28.16
C GLY A 95 -9.80 -15.56 -27.45
N THR A 96 -9.33 -16.02 -26.31
CA THR A 96 -10.12 -16.80 -25.36
C THR A 96 -10.31 -15.96 -24.12
N PRO A 97 -11.55 -15.65 -23.71
CA PRO A 97 -11.79 -14.94 -22.49
C PRO A 97 -11.13 -15.65 -21.30
N ILE A 98 -10.52 -14.87 -20.41
CA ILE A 98 -9.96 -15.35 -19.17
C ILE A 98 -10.63 -14.63 -17.99
N ASP A 99 -10.80 -15.33 -16.89
CA ASP A 99 -11.40 -14.78 -15.68
C ASP A 99 -10.31 -14.17 -14.78
N GLY A 100 -10.66 -13.09 -14.07
CA GLY A 100 -9.93 -12.66 -12.90
C GLY A 100 -10.45 -13.39 -11.65
N THR A 101 -9.58 -13.61 -10.67
CA THR A 101 -9.95 -14.22 -9.38
C THR A 101 -9.85 -13.17 -8.28
N VAL A 102 -10.84 -13.11 -7.40
CA VAL A 102 -10.80 -12.26 -6.19
C VAL A 102 -9.79 -12.85 -5.21
N THR A 103 -8.66 -12.16 -5.02
CA THR A 103 -7.58 -12.59 -4.12
C THR A 103 -7.58 -11.84 -2.79
N PHE A 104 -8.22 -10.68 -2.74
CA PHE A 104 -8.48 -9.94 -1.52
C PHE A 104 -9.83 -9.22 -1.63
N ILE A 105 -10.57 -9.15 -0.54
CA ILE A 105 -11.82 -8.37 -0.45
C ILE A 105 -12.05 -7.91 0.98
N LYS A 106 -12.47 -6.66 1.13
CA LYS A 106 -12.87 -6.05 2.38
C LYS A 106 -14.04 -5.11 2.16
N GLY A 107 -14.92 -5.00 3.14
CA GLY A 107 -16.10 -4.14 3.08
C GLY A 107 -17.12 -4.58 2.02
N ASN A 108 -17.96 -3.66 1.60
CA ASN A 108 -19.05 -3.94 0.66
C ASN A 108 -18.56 -3.78 -0.79
N VAL A 109 -18.54 -4.89 -1.51
CA VAL A 109 -18.17 -4.94 -2.93
C VAL A 109 -19.23 -5.74 -3.69
N THR A 110 -19.70 -5.19 -4.78
CA THR A 110 -20.72 -5.82 -5.62
C THR A 110 -20.25 -6.00 -7.06
N VAL A 111 -20.83 -6.99 -7.74
CA VAL A 111 -20.59 -7.29 -9.15
C VAL A 111 -21.90 -7.42 -9.90
N GLN A 112 -21.91 -6.87 -11.11
CA GLN A 112 -22.94 -7.10 -12.13
C GLN A 112 -22.28 -7.79 -13.31
N GLU A 113 -22.61 -9.06 -13.58
CA GLU A 113 -21.92 -9.87 -14.59
C GLU A 113 -22.23 -9.46 -16.03
N GLU A 114 -23.45 -8.99 -16.28
CA GLU A 114 -23.93 -8.51 -17.58
C GLU A 114 -24.82 -7.28 -17.39
N ALA A 115 -24.84 -6.39 -18.37
CA ALA A 115 -25.72 -5.23 -18.34
C ALA A 115 -27.18 -5.65 -18.16
N GLY A 116 -27.88 -5.04 -17.20
CA GLY A 116 -29.29 -5.33 -16.88
C GLY A 116 -29.52 -6.51 -15.92
N LYS A 117 -28.49 -7.29 -15.56
CA LYS A 117 -28.59 -8.27 -14.46
C LYS A 117 -28.52 -7.60 -13.10
N GLU A 118 -28.99 -8.33 -12.07
CA GLU A 118 -28.94 -7.85 -10.69
C GLU A 118 -27.50 -7.76 -10.18
N TRP A 119 -27.27 -6.79 -9.28
CA TRP A 119 -26.05 -6.67 -8.51
C TRP A 119 -26.03 -7.74 -7.43
N ARG A 120 -24.93 -8.48 -7.33
CA ARG A 120 -24.71 -9.44 -6.24
C ARG A 120 -23.45 -9.10 -5.45
N ALA A 121 -23.41 -9.52 -4.19
CA ALA A 121 -22.20 -9.42 -3.39
C ALA A 121 -21.07 -10.23 -4.04
N LEU A 122 -19.89 -9.62 -4.08
CA LEU A 122 -18.66 -10.29 -4.51
C LEU A 122 -17.99 -10.91 -3.29
N LEU A 123 -17.50 -12.14 -3.42
CA LEU A 123 -16.86 -12.89 -2.34
C LEU A 123 -15.42 -13.27 -2.71
N LEU A 124 -14.61 -13.55 -1.69
CA LEU A 124 -13.25 -14.06 -1.89
C LEU A 124 -13.27 -15.34 -2.76
N HIS A 125 -12.30 -15.46 -3.64
CA HIS A 125 -12.18 -16.54 -4.64
C HIS A 125 -13.26 -16.60 -5.73
N ASN A 126 -14.21 -15.67 -5.76
CA ASN A 126 -15.12 -15.57 -6.90
C ASN A 126 -14.32 -15.29 -8.18
N ARG A 127 -14.83 -15.83 -9.30
CA ARG A 127 -14.34 -15.47 -10.63
C ARG A 127 -15.10 -14.28 -11.18
N VAL A 128 -14.37 -13.35 -11.77
CA VAL A 128 -14.90 -12.15 -12.42
C VAL A 128 -14.62 -12.25 -13.91
N LYS A 129 -15.68 -12.29 -14.69
CA LYS A 129 -15.62 -12.51 -16.13
C LYS A 129 -15.50 -11.22 -16.91
N GLN A 130 -15.06 -11.32 -18.16
CA GLN A 130 -15.19 -10.24 -19.12
C GLN A 130 -16.65 -9.76 -19.20
N GLY A 131 -16.85 -8.44 -19.32
CA GLY A 131 -18.16 -7.79 -19.32
C GLY A 131 -18.67 -7.38 -17.94
N SER A 132 -18.16 -7.98 -16.86
CA SER A 132 -18.58 -7.66 -15.50
C SER A 132 -18.25 -6.23 -15.10
N VAL A 133 -19.16 -5.62 -14.31
CA VAL A 133 -18.95 -4.32 -13.65
C VAL A 133 -18.79 -4.57 -12.15
N LEU A 134 -17.73 -4.02 -11.58
CA LEU A 134 -17.41 -4.06 -10.15
C LEU A 134 -17.71 -2.71 -9.51
N ARG A 135 -18.24 -2.71 -8.28
CA ARG A 135 -18.42 -1.51 -7.45
C ARG A 135 -17.93 -1.77 -6.04
N THR A 136 -17.14 -0.85 -5.52
CA THR A 136 -16.74 -0.80 -4.12
C THR A 136 -17.45 0.37 -3.46
N GLU A 137 -18.01 0.16 -2.26
CA GLU A 137 -18.58 1.21 -1.44
C GLU A 137 -17.48 1.96 -0.63
N GLU A 138 -17.85 2.88 0.25
CA GLU A 138 -16.92 3.78 0.98
C GLU A 138 -15.82 3.05 1.75
N GLU A 139 -16.06 1.83 2.23
CA GLU A 139 -15.08 0.98 2.91
C GLU A 139 -14.67 -0.25 2.08
N GLY A 140 -15.19 -0.34 0.86
CA GLY A 140 -14.96 -1.46 -0.03
C GLY A 140 -13.58 -1.44 -0.68
N THR A 141 -12.89 -2.56 -0.66
CA THR A 141 -11.63 -2.77 -1.38
C THR A 141 -11.60 -4.18 -1.94
N VAL A 142 -11.19 -4.35 -3.18
CA VAL A 142 -11.08 -5.67 -3.81
C VAL A 142 -9.85 -5.75 -4.70
N GLU A 143 -9.12 -6.86 -4.62
CA GLU A 143 -8.05 -7.19 -5.56
C GLU A 143 -8.47 -8.31 -6.48
N ILE A 144 -8.26 -8.11 -7.76
CA ILE A 144 -8.48 -9.12 -8.81
C ILE A 144 -7.12 -9.50 -9.38
N THR A 145 -6.82 -10.79 -9.37
CA THR A 145 -5.57 -11.36 -9.89
C THR A 145 -5.87 -12.30 -11.06
N PHE A 146 -5.07 -12.23 -12.10
CA PHE A 146 -5.13 -13.08 -13.29
C PHE A 146 -4.13 -14.24 -13.22
N GLU A 147 -4.28 -15.23 -14.11
CA GLU A 147 -3.45 -16.45 -14.14
C GLU A 147 -1.95 -16.21 -14.34
N ASP A 148 -1.57 -15.09 -14.95
CA ASP A 148 -0.16 -14.69 -15.17
C ASP A 148 0.42 -13.85 -14.01
N GLY A 149 -0.35 -13.66 -12.93
CA GLY A 149 0.04 -12.90 -11.76
C GLY A 149 -0.11 -11.38 -11.87
N ALA A 150 -0.64 -10.86 -12.99
CA ALA A 150 -1.06 -9.48 -13.08
C ALA A 150 -2.26 -9.25 -12.17
N SER A 151 -2.30 -8.11 -11.46
CA SER A 151 -3.41 -7.77 -10.57
C SER A 151 -3.78 -6.30 -10.63
N PHE A 152 -4.99 -5.99 -10.21
CA PHE A 152 -5.42 -4.64 -9.90
C PHE A 152 -6.24 -4.60 -8.61
N LEU A 153 -6.05 -3.55 -7.84
CA LEU A 153 -6.75 -3.27 -6.59
C LEU A 153 -7.71 -2.10 -6.81
N LEU A 154 -8.99 -2.30 -6.58
CA LEU A 154 -9.98 -1.22 -6.52
C LEU A 154 -10.04 -0.67 -5.10
N LYS A 155 -9.86 0.63 -4.97
CA LYS A 155 -9.98 1.38 -3.73
C LYS A 155 -11.45 1.70 -3.44
N PRO A 156 -11.80 2.22 -2.26
CA PRO A 156 -13.17 2.65 -1.94
C PRO A 156 -13.81 3.55 -2.99
N SER A 157 -15.14 3.50 -3.08
CA SER A 157 -15.97 4.34 -3.96
C SER A 157 -15.59 4.26 -5.44
N THR A 158 -15.27 3.06 -5.92
CA THR A 158 -14.79 2.83 -7.29
C THR A 158 -15.78 2.02 -8.11
N SER A 159 -15.97 2.42 -9.37
CA SER A 159 -16.75 1.68 -10.38
C SER A 159 -15.87 1.35 -11.60
N LEU A 160 -15.70 0.06 -11.88
CA LEU A 160 -14.86 -0.44 -12.97
C LEU A 160 -15.54 -1.56 -13.74
N LYS A 161 -15.45 -1.52 -15.07
CA LYS A 161 -15.91 -2.59 -15.99
C LYS A 161 -14.72 -3.33 -16.58
N MET A 162 -14.77 -4.65 -16.61
CA MET A 162 -13.84 -5.52 -17.33
C MET A 162 -14.27 -5.62 -18.79
N THR A 163 -13.78 -4.73 -19.67
CA THR A 163 -14.28 -4.62 -21.06
C THR A 163 -13.78 -5.77 -21.92
N THR A 164 -12.47 -5.95 -22.01
CA THR A 164 -11.83 -7.05 -22.75
C THR A 164 -10.79 -7.70 -21.86
N VAL A 165 -10.90 -8.99 -21.64
CA VAL A 165 -9.94 -9.75 -20.84
C VAL A 165 -9.72 -11.10 -21.53
N GLU A 166 -8.67 -11.18 -22.34
CA GLU A 166 -8.45 -12.32 -23.24
C GLU A 166 -6.99 -12.76 -23.27
N LYS A 167 -6.81 -14.05 -23.46
CA LYS A 167 -5.55 -14.65 -23.88
C LYS A 167 -5.62 -14.95 -25.38
N LYS A 168 -4.78 -14.30 -26.15
CA LYS A 168 -4.71 -14.47 -27.59
C LYS A 168 -4.05 -15.79 -27.96
N SER A 169 -4.34 -16.31 -29.14
CA SER A 169 -3.79 -17.56 -29.69
C SER A 169 -2.25 -17.59 -29.76
N SER A 170 -1.61 -16.43 -29.76
CA SER A 170 -0.17 -16.26 -29.63
C SER A 170 0.37 -16.44 -28.22
N GLY A 171 -0.51 -16.47 -27.21
CA GLY A 171 -0.22 -16.41 -25.79
C GLY A 171 -0.06 -14.98 -25.23
N TYR A 172 -0.39 -13.98 -26.04
CA TYR A 172 -0.44 -12.58 -25.61
C TYR A 172 -1.67 -12.32 -24.72
N PHE A 173 -1.50 -11.59 -23.62
CA PHE A 173 -2.61 -11.19 -22.76
C PHE A 173 -3.07 -9.77 -23.10
N LEU A 174 -4.36 -9.63 -23.42
CA LEU A 174 -5.01 -8.34 -23.65
C LEU A 174 -6.02 -8.08 -22.54
N ARG A 175 -5.86 -6.96 -21.81
CA ARG A 175 -6.77 -6.53 -20.75
C ARG A 175 -7.10 -5.06 -20.94
N GLU A 176 -8.36 -4.80 -21.17
CA GLU A 176 -8.94 -3.48 -21.31
C GLU A 176 -10.00 -3.32 -20.23
N LEU A 177 -9.79 -2.39 -19.34
CA LEU A 177 -10.67 -2.07 -18.21
C LEU A 177 -11.22 -0.66 -18.42
N TYR A 178 -12.46 -0.41 -18.03
CA TYR A 178 -13.05 0.92 -18.04
C TYR A 178 -13.30 1.39 -16.60
N LEU A 179 -12.51 2.33 -16.13
CA LEU A 179 -12.66 2.98 -14.84
C LEU A 179 -13.59 4.18 -15.00
N ARG A 180 -14.83 4.03 -14.53
CA ARG A 180 -15.83 5.10 -14.60
C ARG A 180 -15.60 6.18 -13.56
N SER A 181 -15.26 5.79 -12.33
CA SER A 181 -15.02 6.69 -11.19
C SER A 181 -14.19 5.97 -10.12
N GLY A 182 -13.55 6.72 -9.26
CA GLY A 182 -12.77 6.21 -8.15
C GLY A 182 -11.31 5.94 -8.49
N LYS A 183 -10.69 4.91 -7.92
CA LYS A 183 -9.25 4.68 -8.02
C LYS A 183 -8.90 3.19 -8.15
N THR A 184 -7.96 2.90 -9.04
CA THR A 184 -7.32 1.58 -9.14
C THR A 184 -5.81 1.68 -9.04
N ILE A 185 -5.21 0.66 -8.45
CA ILE A 185 -3.76 0.45 -8.40
C ILE A 185 -3.49 -0.86 -9.13
N SER A 186 -2.74 -0.78 -10.22
CA SER A 186 -2.40 -1.95 -11.03
C SER A 186 -0.96 -2.36 -10.77
N ASN A 187 -0.75 -3.64 -10.55
CA ASN A 187 0.57 -4.24 -10.37
C ASN A 187 0.77 -5.33 -11.41
N LEU A 188 1.51 -4.98 -12.44
CA LEU A 188 1.79 -5.89 -13.54
C LEU A 188 3.25 -6.30 -13.42
N ARG A 189 3.50 -7.56 -13.10
CA ARG A 189 4.84 -8.14 -13.22
C ARG A 189 5.26 -8.06 -14.68
N GLU A 190 6.53 -7.76 -14.94
CA GLU A 190 7.06 -7.87 -16.30
C GLU A 190 6.71 -9.26 -16.83
N ALA A 191 5.92 -9.29 -17.91
CA ALA A 191 5.48 -10.54 -18.50
C ALA A 191 6.71 -11.27 -19.03
N THR A 192 7.14 -12.31 -18.33
CA THR A 192 8.14 -13.25 -18.84
C THR A 192 7.48 -14.03 -19.97
N GLY A 193 7.74 -13.63 -21.22
CA GLY A 193 7.25 -14.38 -22.37
C GLY A 193 6.65 -13.54 -23.50
N LYS A 194 5.48 -13.94 -24.00
CA LYS A 194 4.89 -13.47 -25.27
C LYS A 194 4.28 -12.07 -25.27
N GLY A 195 4.47 -11.31 -24.19
CA GLY A 195 3.98 -9.94 -24.06
C GLY A 195 2.57 -9.85 -23.50
N SER A 196 2.22 -8.66 -23.08
CA SER A 196 0.86 -8.32 -22.60
C SER A 196 0.58 -6.83 -22.86
N ARG A 197 -0.69 -6.46 -22.89
CA ARG A 197 -1.17 -5.08 -22.85
C ARG A 197 -2.19 -4.99 -21.72
N PHE A 198 -2.01 -4.02 -20.88
CA PHE A 198 -2.97 -3.65 -19.86
C PHE A 198 -3.37 -2.20 -20.09
N GLU A 199 -4.65 -1.97 -20.22
CA GLU A 199 -5.20 -0.67 -20.56
C GLU A 199 -6.33 -0.31 -19.60
N ILE A 200 -6.27 0.90 -19.07
CA ILE A 200 -7.35 1.50 -18.29
C ILE A 200 -7.89 2.67 -19.07
N GLN A 201 -9.09 2.51 -19.59
CA GLN A 201 -9.86 3.57 -20.21
C GLN A 201 -10.65 4.30 -19.12
N THR A 202 -10.77 5.61 -19.26
CA THR A 202 -11.53 6.50 -18.38
C THR A 202 -12.41 7.42 -19.23
N PRO A 203 -13.29 8.23 -18.64
CA PRO A 203 -14.04 9.23 -19.41
C PRO A 203 -13.18 10.27 -20.13
N SER A 204 -11.93 10.49 -19.70
CA SER A 204 -11.07 11.56 -20.25
C SER A 204 -9.76 11.08 -20.85
N ALA A 205 -9.32 9.84 -20.58
CA ALA A 205 -8.02 9.36 -21.05
C ALA A 205 -7.96 7.83 -21.22
N ILE A 206 -6.90 7.36 -21.87
CA ILE A 206 -6.49 5.97 -21.96
C ILE A 206 -5.08 5.86 -21.39
N ALA A 207 -4.89 5.05 -20.33
CA ALA A 207 -3.61 4.72 -19.76
C ALA A 207 -3.24 3.27 -20.13
N ALA A 208 -2.16 3.07 -20.90
CA ALA A 208 -1.77 1.76 -21.41
C ALA A 208 -0.31 1.42 -21.11
N THR A 209 -0.05 0.14 -20.80
CA THR A 209 1.29 -0.36 -20.47
C THR A 209 1.51 -1.83 -20.85
N ARG A 210 2.77 -2.27 -20.74
CA ARG A 210 3.20 -3.67 -20.97
C ARG A 210 3.76 -4.38 -19.74
N GLY A 211 3.91 -3.68 -18.59
CA GLY A 211 4.47 -4.27 -17.38
C GLY A 211 4.89 -3.18 -16.40
N THR A 212 3.98 -2.70 -15.55
CA THR A 212 4.15 -1.46 -14.80
C THR A 212 3.33 -1.53 -13.52
N ALA A 213 3.82 -0.91 -12.44
CA ALA A 213 3.02 -0.59 -11.27
C ALA A 213 2.59 0.88 -11.36
N PHE A 214 1.28 1.14 -11.45
CA PHE A 214 0.74 2.48 -11.63
C PHE A 214 -0.64 2.63 -11.01
N ARG A 215 -1.04 3.88 -10.77
CA ARG A 215 -2.37 4.25 -10.28
C ARG A 215 -3.10 5.04 -11.34
N VAL A 216 -4.41 4.83 -11.42
CA VAL A 216 -5.32 5.67 -12.19
C VAL A 216 -6.49 6.04 -11.29
N SER A 217 -6.84 7.31 -11.28
CA SER A 217 -8.02 7.80 -10.56
C SER A 217 -8.85 8.73 -11.42
N VAL A 218 -10.16 8.67 -11.22
CA VAL A 218 -11.17 9.51 -11.88
C VAL A 218 -11.99 10.16 -10.79
N ASP A 219 -12.04 11.50 -10.79
CA ASP A 219 -12.85 12.27 -9.85
C ASP A 219 -14.25 12.60 -10.40
N ASP A 220 -15.03 13.31 -9.60
CA ASP A 220 -16.43 13.67 -9.93
C ASP A 220 -16.53 14.60 -11.15
N SER A 221 -15.45 15.30 -11.51
CA SER A 221 -15.36 16.11 -12.74
C SER A 221 -14.98 15.28 -13.97
N GLU A 222 -14.86 13.96 -13.81
CA GLU A 222 -14.36 13.01 -14.80
C GLU A 222 -12.91 13.28 -15.24
N ALA A 223 -12.15 14.07 -14.45
CA ALA A 223 -10.73 14.26 -14.69
C ALA A 223 -9.93 13.02 -14.25
N THR A 224 -8.94 12.67 -15.06
CA THR A 224 -8.08 11.49 -14.85
C THR A 224 -6.71 11.90 -14.34
N ARG A 225 -6.23 11.20 -13.32
CA ARG A 225 -4.84 11.24 -12.84
C ARG A 225 -4.21 9.90 -13.05
N SER A 226 -2.99 9.89 -13.56
CA SER A 226 -2.20 8.68 -13.76
C SER A 226 -0.82 8.88 -13.15
N GLU A 227 -0.43 8.05 -12.19
CA GLU A 227 0.86 8.10 -11.52
C GLU A 227 1.60 6.77 -11.66
N VAL A 228 2.90 6.81 -11.98
CA VAL A 228 3.72 5.63 -12.22
C VAL A 228 4.63 5.37 -11.05
N LEU A 229 4.45 4.20 -10.43
CA LEU A 229 5.27 3.74 -9.29
C LEU A 229 6.49 2.94 -9.77
N ASN A 230 6.34 2.20 -10.87
CA ASN A 230 7.44 1.46 -11.49
C ASN A 230 7.15 1.24 -12.97
N GLY A 231 8.17 1.36 -13.84
CA GLY A 231 8.07 1.20 -15.30
C GLY A 231 7.65 2.49 -16.01
N THR A 232 6.90 2.36 -17.11
CA THR A 232 6.45 3.48 -17.97
C THR A 232 5.06 3.17 -18.53
N ILE A 233 4.18 4.18 -18.59
CA ILE A 233 2.88 4.08 -19.24
C ILE A 233 2.76 5.14 -20.35
N GLY A 234 1.97 4.85 -21.40
CA GLY A 234 1.45 5.86 -22.32
C GLY A 234 0.08 6.35 -21.83
N VAL A 235 -0.10 7.66 -21.76
CA VAL A 235 -1.41 8.27 -21.47
C VAL A 235 -1.86 9.08 -22.68
N GLU A 236 -3.01 8.70 -23.24
CA GLU A 236 -3.58 9.29 -24.46
C GLU A 236 -4.91 9.97 -24.17
N ALA A 237 -5.08 11.20 -24.71
CA ALA A 237 -6.34 11.91 -24.78
C ALA A 237 -6.30 12.88 -25.97
N MET A 238 -7.44 13.12 -26.65
CA MET A 238 -7.54 14.06 -27.77
C MET A 238 -6.47 13.86 -28.86
N ASN A 239 -6.15 12.59 -29.19
CA ASN A 239 -5.10 12.18 -30.15
C ASN A 239 -3.68 12.65 -29.79
N GLN A 240 -3.43 13.02 -28.54
CA GLN A 240 -2.11 13.32 -28.01
C GLN A 240 -1.73 12.27 -26.97
N THR A 241 -0.49 11.82 -27.01
CA THR A 241 0.05 10.81 -26.10
C THR A 241 1.27 11.37 -25.39
N VAL A 242 1.30 11.22 -24.06
CA VAL A 242 2.49 11.49 -23.25
C VAL A 242 3.01 10.19 -22.65
N SER A 243 4.33 10.11 -22.51
CA SER A 243 5.00 9.00 -21.82
C SER A 243 5.26 9.38 -20.39
N VAL A 244 4.66 8.66 -19.44
CA VAL A 244 4.82 8.90 -18.00
C VAL A 244 5.72 7.81 -17.44
N ASN A 245 6.85 8.22 -16.86
CA ASN A 245 7.88 7.31 -16.34
C ASN A 245 7.76 7.11 -14.83
N LYS A 246 8.50 6.15 -14.30
CA LYS A 246 8.59 5.93 -12.85
C LYS A 246 8.84 7.23 -12.09
N GLY A 247 8.04 7.48 -11.07
CA GLY A 247 8.10 8.68 -10.23
C GLY A 247 7.49 9.93 -10.87
N GLU A 248 6.76 9.76 -11.98
CA GLU A 248 6.04 10.83 -12.65
C GLU A 248 4.53 10.59 -12.63
N GLY A 249 3.77 11.64 -12.86
CA GLY A 249 2.33 11.59 -13.04
C GLY A 249 1.86 12.63 -14.05
N THR A 250 0.68 12.40 -14.64
CA THR A 250 0.00 13.32 -15.51
C THR A 250 -1.47 13.48 -15.13
N PHE A 251 -2.06 14.58 -15.58
CA PHE A 251 -3.44 14.95 -15.31
C PHE A 251 -4.14 15.25 -16.63
N VAL A 252 -5.36 14.77 -16.79
CA VAL A 252 -6.19 14.94 -17.99
C VAL A 252 -7.56 15.44 -17.59
N ARG A 253 -7.94 16.64 -18.01
CA ARG A 253 -9.33 17.09 -17.91
C ARG A 253 -10.16 16.53 -19.04
N LYS A 254 -11.45 16.35 -18.79
CA LYS A 254 -12.36 15.89 -19.84
C LYS A 254 -12.35 16.85 -21.03
N GLY A 255 -12.06 16.30 -22.23
CA GLY A 255 -12.00 17.07 -23.48
C GLY A 255 -10.71 17.86 -23.69
N GLU A 256 -9.69 17.67 -22.82
CA GLU A 256 -8.36 18.27 -22.96
C GLU A 256 -7.29 17.21 -23.24
N PRO A 257 -6.16 17.56 -23.85
CA PRO A 257 -5.02 16.67 -23.97
C PRO A 257 -4.36 16.41 -22.59
N PRO A 258 -3.53 15.36 -22.46
CA PRO A 258 -2.76 15.14 -21.25
C PRO A 258 -1.82 16.29 -20.97
N LEU A 259 -1.69 16.70 -19.71
CA LEU A 259 -0.61 17.61 -19.32
C LEU A 259 0.75 16.90 -19.43
N GLU A 260 1.80 17.68 -19.68
CA GLU A 260 3.16 17.16 -19.61
C GLU A 260 3.42 16.48 -18.26
N PRO A 261 4.05 15.29 -18.26
CA PRO A 261 4.34 14.57 -17.04
C PRO A 261 5.21 15.39 -16.09
N ARG A 262 4.89 15.32 -14.79
CA ARG A 262 5.66 15.96 -13.72
C ARG A 262 6.11 14.95 -12.68
N LYS A 263 7.20 15.28 -12.00
CA LYS A 263 7.70 14.47 -10.88
C LYS A 263 6.67 14.44 -9.76
N LEU A 264 6.42 13.25 -9.24
CA LEU A 264 5.60 13.06 -8.06
C LEU A 264 6.33 13.58 -6.83
N LEU A 265 5.60 14.18 -5.90
CA LEU A 265 6.17 14.68 -4.65
C LEU A 265 6.70 13.52 -3.79
N PRO A 266 7.77 13.75 -3.01
CA PRO A 266 8.24 12.79 -2.02
C PRO A 266 7.20 12.58 -0.93
N PRO A 267 7.23 11.44 -0.22
CA PRO A 267 6.35 11.22 0.92
C PRO A 267 6.75 12.10 2.10
N PRO A 268 5.78 12.51 2.96
CA PRO A 268 6.11 13.16 4.21
C PRO A 268 6.65 12.12 5.21
N ALA A 269 7.70 12.47 5.93
CA ALA A 269 8.21 11.62 7.01
C ALA A 269 7.28 11.72 8.24
N VAL A 270 6.95 10.57 8.85
CA VAL A 270 6.22 10.54 10.11
C VAL A 270 7.15 10.89 11.27
N MET A 271 6.67 11.76 12.17
CA MET A 271 7.46 12.25 13.30
C MET A 271 7.20 11.43 14.57
N ASN A 272 8.23 11.22 15.37
CA ASN A 272 8.13 10.71 16.76
C ASN A 272 7.34 9.42 16.91
N VAL A 273 7.59 8.42 16.07
CA VAL A 273 6.99 7.09 16.22
C VAL A 273 7.56 6.40 17.45
N LEU A 274 6.68 6.00 18.38
CA LEU A 274 7.08 5.28 19.58
C LEU A 274 7.32 3.79 19.27
N PRO A 275 8.23 3.12 20.00
CA PRO A 275 8.44 1.67 19.85
C PRO A 275 7.20 0.84 20.12
N VAL A 276 6.37 1.25 21.09
CA VAL A 276 5.09 0.63 21.45
C VAL A 276 4.13 1.71 21.97
N TYR A 277 2.91 1.68 21.52
CA TYR A 277 1.81 2.52 22.02
C TYR A 277 0.99 1.71 23.02
N LYS A 278 0.79 2.27 24.21
CA LYS A 278 0.10 1.59 25.32
C LYS A 278 -1.33 2.08 25.54
N SER A 279 -1.72 3.14 24.87
CA SER A 279 -3.06 3.74 24.96
C SER A 279 -3.51 4.31 23.63
N ILE A 280 -4.79 4.51 23.46
CA ILE A 280 -5.44 5.27 22.38
C ILE A 280 -6.13 6.50 22.98
N PRO A 281 -6.34 7.58 22.20
CA PRO A 281 -6.10 7.73 20.78
C PRO A 281 -4.61 7.93 20.44
N LEU A 282 -4.22 7.48 19.21
CA LEU A 282 -2.90 7.77 18.65
C LEU A 282 -2.97 9.00 17.77
N TYR A 283 -1.94 9.84 17.83
CA TYR A 283 -1.81 11.02 16.98
C TYR A 283 -0.48 10.96 16.24
N PHE A 284 -0.53 11.07 14.90
CA PHE A 284 0.64 11.08 14.04
C PHE A 284 0.78 12.44 13.37
N HIS A 285 1.99 12.97 13.42
CA HIS A 285 2.38 14.22 12.78
C HIS A 285 3.39 13.92 11.68
N PHE A 286 3.43 14.78 10.67
CA PHE A 286 4.25 14.59 9.49
C PHE A 286 5.10 15.82 9.21
N GLU A 287 6.32 15.61 8.73
CA GLU A 287 7.16 16.68 8.25
C GLU A 287 6.53 17.37 7.03
N LYS A 288 6.78 18.67 6.91
CA LYS A 288 6.25 19.45 5.81
C LYS A 288 7.01 19.16 4.53
N VAL A 289 6.28 18.81 3.46
CA VAL A 289 6.80 18.65 2.11
C VAL A 289 6.43 19.88 1.28
N ALA A 290 7.41 20.44 0.57
CA ALA A 290 7.20 21.56 -0.32
C ALA A 290 6.19 21.19 -1.43
N ASP A 291 5.35 22.14 -1.83
CA ASP A 291 4.33 22.00 -2.87
C ASP A 291 3.21 20.98 -2.60
N ALA A 292 3.24 20.31 -1.43
CA ALA A 292 2.14 19.45 -1.00
C ALA A 292 0.99 20.29 -0.44
N VAL A 293 -0.21 20.12 -1.00
CA VAL A 293 -1.44 20.77 -0.52
C VAL A 293 -2.17 19.92 0.52
N SER A 294 -1.93 18.61 0.50
CA SER A 294 -2.44 17.66 1.51
C SER A 294 -1.60 16.38 1.54
N TYR A 295 -1.86 15.54 2.55
CA TYR A 295 -1.28 14.20 2.68
C TYR A 295 -2.39 13.17 2.69
N ARG A 296 -2.26 12.09 1.89
CA ARG A 296 -3.07 10.89 2.02
C ARG A 296 -2.40 9.98 3.04
N VAL A 297 -2.99 9.86 4.21
CA VAL A 297 -2.47 9.01 5.29
C VAL A 297 -3.33 7.77 5.41
N MET A 298 -2.70 6.61 5.48
CA MET A 298 -3.32 5.30 5.57
C MET A 298 -2.77 4.53 6.78
N PHE A 299 -3.66 3.95 7.57
CA PHE A 299 -3.37 3.04 8.67
C PHE A 299 -4.02 1.70 8.36
N ALA A 300 -3.22 0.64 8.27
CA ALA A 300 -3.65 -0.67 7.78
C ALA A 300 -3.11 -1.81 8.67
N LYS A 301 -3.69 -3.01 8.54
CA LYS A 301 -3.21 -4.23 9.21
C LYS A 301 -2.09 -4.93 8.44
N ASP A 302 -1.88 -4.58 7.17
CA ASP A 302 -0.85 -5.14 6.32
C ASP A 302 0.02 -4.05 5.70
N SER A 303 1.26 -4.38 5.34
CA SER A 303 2.22 -3.46 4.76
C SER A 303 1.90 -3.06 3.31
N GLU A 304 1.04 -3.82 2.62
CA GLU A 304 0.62 -3.53 1.25
C GLU A 304 -0.54 -2.51 1.21
N GLY A 305 -1.14 -2.22 2.37
CA GLY A 305 -2.25 -1.28 2.49
C GLY A 305 -3.54 -1.77 1.84
N LYS A 306 -3.81 -3.07 1.95
CA LYS A 306 -5.05 -3.71 1.50
C LYS A 306 -6.11 -3.72 2.61
N ASP A 307 -5.76 -4.20 3.82
CA ASP A 307 -6.65 -4.20 4.99
C ASP A 307 -6.59 -2.86 5.73
N ILE A 308 -7.17 -1.84 5.12
CA ILE A 308 -7.18 -0.47 5.63
C ILE A 308 -8.13 -0.37 6.81
N ILE A 309 -7.66 0.17 7.94
CA ILE A 309 -8.47 0.55 9.09
C ILE A 309 -8.98 1.98 8.92
N ARG A 310 -8.10 2.88 8.48
CA ARG A 310 -8.44 4.28 8.23
C ARG A 310 -7.56 4.84 7.11
N GLU A 311 -8.16 5.54 6.18
CA GLU A 311 -7.47 6.36 5.18
C GLU A 311 -8.13 7.74 5.14
N GLN A 312 -7.32 8.79 5.17
CA GLN A 312 -7.82 10.16 5.19
C GLN A 312 -6.83 11.11 4.52
N ALA A 313 -7.36 12.12 3.85
CA ALA A 313 -6.57 13.28 3.45
C ALA A 313 -6.52 14.29 4.60
N ILE A 314 -5.32 14.76 4.97
CA ILE A 314 -5.10 15.79 5.97
C ILE A 314 -4.28 16.94 5.36
N LYS A 315 -4.38 18.16 5.92
CA LYS A 315 -3.54 19.28 5.51
C LYS A 315 -2.16 19.19 6.15
N PRO A 316 -1.11 19.78 5.53
CA PRO A 316 0.19 19.93 6.18
C PRO A 316 0.06 20.69 7.50
N GLY A 317 0.54 20.05 8.59
CA GLY A 317 0.44 20.57 9.96
C GLY A 317 -0.72 19.96 10.78
N ASP A 318 -1.73 19.35 10.14
CA ASP A 318 -2.75 18.61 10.87
C ASP A 318 -2.20 17.26 11.37
N SER A 319 -2.83 16.72 12.42
CA SER A 319 -2.55 15.38 12.91
C SER A 319 -3.51 14.35 12.29
N PHE A 320 -2.99 13.14 12.07
CA PHE A 320 -3.81 11.97 11.76
C PHE A 320 -4.06 11.17 13.03
N ALA A 321 -5.33 10.95 13.39
CA ALA A 321 -5.71 10.32 14.65
C ALA A 321 -6.32 8.94 14.46
N ILE A 322 -5.97 8.00 15.34
CA ILE A 322 -6.59 6.66 15.45
C ILE A 322 -7.26 6.56 16.81
N TYR A 323 -8.59 6.49 16.81
CA TYR A 323 -9.40 6.44 18.02
C TYR A 323 -9.75 5.01 18.45
N THR A 324 -9.70 4.05 17.51
CA THR A 324 -10.06 2.66 17.76
C THR A 324 -9.04 1.73 17.09
N ALA A 325 -8.35 0.94 17.90
CA ALA A 325 -7.48 -0.16 17.47
C ALA A 325 -7.28 -1.09 18.66
N GLY A 326 -7.14 -2.38 18.41
CA GLY A 326 -6.76 -3.35 19.43
C GLY A 326 -5.24 -3.53 19.52
N ASP A 327 -4.80 -4.41 20.40
CA ASP A 327 -3.40 -4.84 20.43
C ASP A 327 -3.02 -5.49 19.10
N GLY A 328 -1.84 -5.17 18.60
CA GLY A 328 -1.36 -5.69 17.33
C GLY A 328 -0.28 -4.86 16.67
N THR A 329 0.11 -5.32 15.48
CA THR A 329 1.03 -4.60 14.60
C THR A 329 0.25 -4.02 13.43
N TYR A 330 0.50 -2.77 13.16
CA TYR A 330 -0.15 -1.97 12.12
C TYR A 330 0.90 -1.26 11.28
N PHE A 331 0.49 -0.74 10.15
CA PHE A 331 1.34 -0.08 9.18
C PHE A 331 0.76 1.30 8.85
N LEU A 332 1.57 2.31 9.06
CA LEU A 332 1.24 3.71 8.75
C LEU A 332 2.01 4.13 7.52
N GLN A 333 1.31 4.59 6.49
CA GLN A 333 1.90 5.08 5.26
C GLN A 333 1.30 6.42 4.87
N ALA A 334 2.12 7.32 4.36
CA ALA A 334 1.66 8.62 3.88
C ALA A 334 2.18 8.91 2.47
N ARG A 335 1.43 9.72 1.72
CA ARG A 335 1.76 10.24 0.40
C ARG A 335 1.41 11.71 0.34
N SER A 336 2.26 12.50 -0.28
CA SER A 336 1.97 13.91 -0.56
C SER A 336 0.98 14.02 -1.73
N ILE A 337 0.15 15.03 -1.71
CA ILE A 337 -0.79 15.35 -2.81
C ILE A 337 -0.47 16.76 -3.27
N ASP A 338 -0.23 16.94 -4.57
CA ASP A 338 0.06 18.24 -5.18
C ASP A 338 -1.22 19.01 -5.54
N ASN A 339 -1.06 20.19 -6.11
CA ASN A 339 -2.16 21.08 -6.50
C ASN A 339 -3.02 20.55 -7.67
N LEU A 340 -2.59 19.53 -8.40
CA LEU A 340 -3.40 18.82 -9.40
C LEU A 340 -4.11 17.59 -8.81
N GLY A 341 -3.84 17.28 -7.53
CA GLY A 341 -4.33 16.09 -6.85
C GLY A 341 -3.57 14.81 -7.21
N LEU A 342 -2.38 14.93 -7.84
CA LEU A 342 -1.50 13.78 -8.06
C LEU A 342 -0.96 13.31 -6.72
N GLU A 343 -1.12 12.02 -6.44
CA GLU A 343 -0.57 11.40 -5.24
C GLU A 343 0.89 11.02 -5.47
N GLY A 344 1.75 11.46 -4.57
CA GLY A 344 3.18 11.24 -4.59
C GLY A 344 3.59 9.76 -4.42
N ILE A 345 4.90 9.57 -4.37
CA ILE A 345 5.48 8.25 -4.08
C ILE A 345 5.10 7.86 -2.64
N PRO A 346 4.66 6.62 -2.39
CA PRO A 346 4.38 6.17 -1.04
C PRO A 346 5.68 6.08 -0.21
N ALA A 347 5.58 6.45 1.08
CA ALA A 347 6.64 6.14 2.05
C ALA A 347 6.74 4.63 2.25
N GLU A 348 7.90 4.16 2.73
CA GLU A 348 7.97 2.85 3.37
C GLU A 348 7.03 2.84 4.58
N PRO A 349 6.21 1.80 4.78
CA PRO A 349 5.26 1.77 5.88
C PRO A 349 5.97 1.78 7.24
N ALA A 350 5.67 2.76 8.08
CA ALA A 350 6.12 2.78 9.47
C ALA A 350 5.36 1.71 10.27
N VAL A 351 6.09 0.88 11.00
CA VAL A 351 5.52 -0.17 11.85
C VAL A 351 5.03 0.44 13.16
N ILE A 352 3.73 0.33 13.43
CA ILE A 352 3.07 0.83 14.64
C ILE A 352 2.66 -0.38 15.49
N ARG A 353 3.27 -0.51 16.66
CA ARG A 353 2.92 -1.58 17.61
C ARG A 353 2.03 -1.00 18.71
N ILE A 354 0.85 -1.57 18.87
CA ILE A 354 -0.09 -1.22 19.93
C ILE A 354 -0.15 -2.39 20.90
N ARG A 355 0.03 -2.12 22.18
CA ARG A 355 -0.09 -3.09 23.24
C ARG A 355 -0.60 -2.45 24.51
N MET A 356 -1.92 -2.52 24.71
CA MET A 356 -2.63 -1.96 25.85
C MET A 356 -2.89 -3.01 26.95
N ASN A 357 -2.94 -4.29 26.59
CA ASN A 357 -3.22 -5.38 27.51
C ASN A 357 -1.92 -6.06 28.02
N PRO A 358 -1.90 -6.53 29.28
CA PRO A 358 -3.01 -6.47 30.22
C PRO A 358 -3.22 -5.09 30.82
N MET A 359 -4.49 -4.70 30.97
CA MET A 359 -4.85 -3.44 31.65
C MET A 359 -4.45 -3.49 33.13
N PRO A 360 -4.24 -2.33 33.80
CA PRO A 360 -4.07 -2.29 35.23
C PRO A 360 -5.33 -2.80 35.94
N PRO A 361 -5.22 -3.52 37.08
CA PRO A 361 -6.39 -3.99 37.82
C PRO A 361 -7.18 -2.84 38.41
N LEU A 362 -8.49 -3.02 38.51
CA LEU A 362 -9.32 -2.15 39.35
C LEU A 362 -9.11 -2.50 40.81
N ILE A 363 -8.64 -1.55 41.62
CA ILE A 363 -8.34 -1.73 43.04
C ILE A 363 -9.63 -1.64 43.85
N GLU A 364 -9.90 -2.65 44.68
CA GLU A 364 -11.01 -2.64 45.63
C GLU A 364 -10.59 -2.18 47.02
N SER A 365 -9.35 -2.48 47.41
CA SER A 365 -8.75 -2.06 48.69
C SER A 365 -7.24 -1.85 48.52
N PRO A 366 -6.62 -0.82 49.10
CA PRO A 366 -7.24 0.24 49.92
C PRO A 366 -8.13 1.18 49.10
N VAL A 367 -9.06 1.85 49.79
CA VAL A 367 -9.83 2.98 49.23
C VAL A 367 -8.97 4.24 49.34
N ASP A 368 -9.02 5.08 48.33
CA ASP A 368 -8.22 6.30 48.28
C ASP A 368 -8.51 7.22 49.46
N ASN A 369 -7.46 7.76 50.07
CA ASN A 369 -7.47 8.64 51.25
C ASN A 369 -8.08 8.02 52.54
N ALA A 370 -8.28 6.69 52.60
CA ALA A 370 -8.78 5.99 53.79
C ALA A 370 -7.67 5.72 54.82
N SER A 371 -8.09 5.51 56.09
CA SER A 371 -7.21 5.10 57.18
C SER A 371 -7.50 3.67 57.63
N TYR A 372 -6.46 2.91 57.86
CA TYR A 372 -6.51 1.50 58.27
C TYR A 372 -5.68 1.26 59.52
N THR A 373 -6.05 0.21 60.27
CA THR A 373 -5.12 -0.37 61.27
C THR A 373 -4.24 -1.41 60.60
N PRO A 374 -3.04 -1.71 61.08
CA PRO A 374 -2.15 -2.72 60.46
C PRO A 374 -2.80 -4.08 60.26
N GLN A 375 -3.73 -4.47 61.13
CA GLN A 375 -4.41 -5.76 61.08
C GLN A 375 -5.58 -5.78 60.10
N SER A 376 -6.15 -4.62 59.75
CA SER A 376 -7.35 -4.49 58.90
C SER A 376 -7.05 -4.27 57.42
N LEU A 377 -5.82 -3.99 57.05
CA LEU A 377 -5.46 -3.71 55.67
C LEU A 377 -5.12 -4.97 54.89
N MET A 378 -5.92 -5.22 53.88
CA MET A 378 -5.67 -6.20 52.83
C MET A 378 -5.80 -5.51 51.51
N PHE A 379 -4.77 -5.62 50.68
CA PHE A 379 -4.80 -5.10 49.31
C PHE A 379 -5.59 -6.09 48.45
N ARG A 380 -6.59 -5.59 47.70
CA ARG A 380 -7.46 -6.42 46.85
C ARG A 380 -7.76 -5.70 45.57
N TRP A 381 -7.92 -6.49 44.50
CA TRP A 381 -8.22 -5.97 43.18
C TRP A 381 -9.00 -6.98 42.35
N LEU A 382 -9.67 -6.53 41.29
CA LEU A 382 -10.36 -7.39 40.35
C LEU A 382 -9.36 -8.11 39.43
N ARG A 383 -9.66 -9.38 39.13
CA ARG A 383 -8.86 -10.18 38.21
C ARG A 383 -8.91 -9.59 36.80
N VAL A 384 -7.74 -9.51 36.15
CA VAL A 384 -7.59 -9.08 34.76
C VAL A 384 -7.39 -10.32 33.89
N ASN A 385 -8.22 -10.51 32.86
CA ASN A 385 -8.25 -11.75 32.05
C ASN A 385 -6.91 -12.11 31.42
N ASP A 386 -6.16 -11.13 30.92
CA ASP A 386 -4.89 -11.34 30.25
C ASP A 386 -3.67 -11.32 31.19
N ALA A 387 -3.91 -11.17 32.50
CA ALA A 387 -2.86 -11.18 33.50
C ALA A 387 -2.65 -12.60 34.06
N VAL A 388 -1.40 -13.03 34.17
CA VAL A 388 -0.99 -14.27 34.85
C VAL A 388 -0.40 -13.99 36.23
N ARG A 389 0.02 -12.77 36.50
CA ARG A 389 0.52 -12.29 37.79
C ARG A 389 0.43 -10.76 37.88
N TYR A 390 0.71 -10.23 39.06
CA TYR A 390 0.64 -8.81 39.36
C TYR A 390 1.93 -8.35 40.03
N HIS A 391 2.29 -7.09 39.74
CA HIS A 391 3.32 -6.36 40.45
C HIS A 391 2.67 -5.28 41.30
N VAL A 392 2.99 -5.25 42.59
CA VAL A 392 2.54 -4.19 43.52
C VAL A 392 3.72 -3.38 44.01
N GLN A 393 3.48 -2.12 44.31
CA GLN A 393 4.42 -1.24 44.97
C GLN A 393 3.71 -0.40 46.01
N ILE A 394 4.35 -0.28 47.19
CA ILE A 394 3.97 0.61 48.29
C ILE A 394 5.13 1.53 48.54
N ALA A 395 4.88 2.85 48.57
CA ALA A 395 5.91 3.87 48.73
C ALA A 395 5.49 4.94 49.77
N GLU A 396 6.48 5.66 50.36
CA GLU A 396 6.23 6.82 51.22
C GLU A 396 5.99 8.12 50.42
N ASP A 397 6.23 8.13 49.12
CA ASP A 397 6.03 9.28 48.23
C ASP A 397 5.22 8.90 46.98
N LYS A 398 4.48 9.85 46.45
CA LYS A 398 3.60 9.70 45.29
C LYS A 398 4.35 9.32 44.01
N GLU A 399 5.59 9.70 43.87
CA GLU A 399 6.46 9.44 42.73
C GLU A 399 7.17 8.09 42.78
N PHE A 400 6.95 7.28 43.86
CA PHE A 400 7.55 5.96 44.09
C PHE A 400 9.10 5.98 44.09
N ARG A 401 9.72 7.05 44.57
CA ARG A 401 11.18 7.11 44.77
C ARG A 401 11.60 6.40 46.03
N LYS A 402 10.71 6.35 47.04
CA LYS A 402 10.88 5.68 48.33
C LYS A 402 9.95 4.49 48.46
N ILE A 403 10.23 3.43 47.72
CA ILE A 403 9.46 2.17 47.76
C ILE A 403 9.84 1.47 49.07
N VAL A 404 8.87 1.18 49.92
CA VAL A 404 9.04 0.45 51.18
C VAL A 404 8.72 -1.03 51.04
N GLU A 405 7.86 -1.37 50.07
CA GLU A 405 7.51 -2.77 49.78
C GLU A 405 7.16 -2.95 48.31
N ALA A 406 7.57 -4.06 47.72
CA ALA A 406 7.25 -4.46 46.37
C ALA A 406 7.08 -5.96 46.25
N GLY A 407 6.01 -6.37 45.54
CA GLY A 407 5.75 -7.78 45.18
C GLY A 407 5.74 -7.93 43.66
N THR A 408 6.47 -8.92 43.11
CA THR A 408 6.67 -9.07 41.65
C THR A 408 6.09 -10.36 41.07
N ASP A 409 5.64 -11.33 41.87
CA ASP A 409 5.06 -12.60 41.39
C ASP A 409 3.77 -12.94 42.12
N ILE A 410 2.85 -12.01 42.23
CA ILE A 410 1.59 -12.20 42.91
C ILE A 410 0.60 -12.78 41.91
N ARG A 411 0.10 -14.01 42.19
CA ARG A 411 -0.84 -14.73 41.31
C ARG A 411 -2.29 -14.63 41.76
N ASP A 412 -2.47 -14.30 43.03
CA ASP A 412 -3.78 -14.06 43.62
C ASP A 412 -4.25 -12.65 43.38
N VAL A 413 -5.49 -12.39 43.71
CA VAL A 413 -6.12 -11.06 43.60
C VAL A 413 -6.08 -10.30 44.94
N GLU A 414 -5.21 -10.75 45.84
CA GLU A 414 -5.00 -10.10 47.13
C GLU A 414 -3.52 -10.15 47.53
N TYR A 415 -3.11 -9.20 48.35
CA TYR A 415 -1.77 -9.07 48.86
C TYR A 415 -1.79 -8.51 50.30
N LYS A 416 -0.99 -9.07 51.17
CA LYS A 416 -0.83 -8.60 52.53
C LYS A 416 0.58 -8.04 52.69
N ALA A 417 0.70 -6.74 52.92
CA ALA A 417 1.97 -6.10 53.22
C ALA A 417 2.47 -6.46 54.63
N ALA A 418 3.76 -6.55 54.77
CA ALA A 418 4.41 -6.82 56.04
C ALA A 418 4.93 -5.57 56.69
N GLY A 419 4.51 -5.28 57.91
CA GLY A 419 5.23 -4.35 58.80
C GLY A 419 5.19 -2.87 58.41
N LEU A 420 4.08 -2.37 57.88
CA LEU A 420 3.92 -0.95 57.61
C LEU A 420 3.81 -0.14 58.91
N ASP A 421 4.64 0.90 59.08
CA ASP A 421 4.60 1.86 60.15
C ASP A 421 3.36 2.75 60.14
N PHE A 422 3.09 3.46 61.26
CA PHE A 422 2.01 4.43 61.34
C PHE A 422 2.33 5.69 60.54
N LYS A 423 2.11 5.63 59.20
CA LYS A 423 2.39 6.67 58.22
C LYS A 423 1.38 6.68 57.10
N THR A 424 1.47 7.69 56.26
CA THR A 424 0.78 7.75 54.96
C THR A 424 1.65 7.08 53.90
N TYR A 425 1.01 6.29 53.06
CA TYR A 425 1.63 5.55 51.95
C TYR A 425 0.87 5.75 50.66
N TYR A 426 1.53 5.39 49.58
CA TYR A 426 1.01 5.37 48.23
C TYR A 426 1.10 3.94 47.66
N PHE A 427 0.07 3.51 46.95
CA PHE A 427 -0.03 2.16 46.40
C PHE A 427 -0.32 2.24 44.90
N ARG A 428 0.31 1.39 44.14
CA ARG A 428 -0.01 1.11 42.74
C ARG A 428 0.22 -0.36 42.42
N ILE A 429 -0.49 -0.83 41.37
CA ILE A 429 -0.42 -2.21 40.92
C ILE A 429 -0.40 -2.25 39.40
N SER A 430 0.30 -3.21 38.82
CA SER A 430 0.27 -3.49 37.38
C SER A 430 0.02 -4.97 37.14
N SER A 431 -0.59 -5.27 36.01
CA SER A 431 -0.79 -6.63 35.49
C SER A 431 0.40 -7.07 34.65
N VAL A 432 0.73 -8.37 34.65
CA VAL A 432 1.80 -8.95 33.84
C VAL A 432 1.24 -10.12 33.03
N ALA A 433 1.44 -10.06 31.72
CA ALA A 433 1.01 -11.08 30.76
C ALA A 433 1.90 -12.33 30.80
N LYS A 434 1.44 -13.41 30.15
CA LYS A 434 2.14 -14.70 30.06
C LYS A 434 3.55 -14.60 29.45
N ASP A 435 3.78 -13.67 28.55
CA ASP A 435 5.07 -13.40 27.90
C ASP A 435 5.97 -12.42 28.68
N ASN A 436 5.64 -12.18 29.94
CA ASN A 436 6.30 -11.24 30.86
C ASN A 436 6.14 -9.75 30.52
N TYR A 437 5.26 -9.41 29.57
CA TYR A 437 4.96 -8.00 29.34
C TYR A 437 4.20 -7.42 30.53
N GLN A 438 4.74 -6.36 31.13
CA GLN A 438 4.11 -5.60 32.20
C GLN A 438 3.29 -4.46 31.56
N GLY A 439 1.97 -4.45 31.82
CA GLY A 439 1.07 -3.36 31.49
C GLY A 439 1.37 -2.10 32.28
N ASP A 440 0.58 -1.06 32.07
CA ASP A 440 0.72 0.18 32.81
C ASP A 440 0.37 0.00 34.28
N TRP A 441 0.88 0.89 35.13
CA TRP A 441 0.48 0.98 36.51
C TRP A 441 -0.94 1.52 36.63
N SER A 442 -1.65 1.09 37.68
CA SER A 442 -2.93 1.67 38.09
C SER A 442 -2.76 3.15 38.50
N ASP A 443 -3.87 3.84 38.66
CA ASP A 443 -3.87 5.10 39.40
C ASP A 443 -3.24 4.90 40.78
N VAL A 444 -2.56 5.95 41.25
CA VAL A 444 -1.89 5.94 42.56
C VAL A 444 -2.92 6.22 43.64
N LEU A 445 -3.13 5.27 44.53
CA LEU A 445 -3.98 5.44 45.70
C LEU A 445 -3.15 5.87 46.93
N ARG A 446 -3.68 6.77 47.70
CA ARG A 446 -3.12 7.23 48.98
C ARG A 446 -3.87 6.56 50.13
N PHE A 447 -3.19 6.03 51.12
CA PHE A 447 -3.81 5.49 52.35
C PHE A 447 -2.92 5.78 53.58
N THR A 448 -3.51 5.71 54.77
CA THR A 448 -2.80 5.97 56.05
C THR A 448 -2.95 4.75 56.97
N ILE A 449 -1.83 4.31 57.53
CA ILE A 449 -1.83 3.35 58.68
C ILE A 449 -1.88 4.19 59.95
N ALA A 450 -2.98 4.02 60.71
CA ALA A 450 -3.20 4.68 61.97
C ALA A 450 -3.08 3.72 63.15
N PRO A 451 -2.64 4.17 64.31
CA PRO A 451 -2.67 3.35 65.51
C PRO A 451 -4.12 2.90 65.85
N PRO A 452 -4.34 1.72 66.45
CA PRO A 452 -5.65 1.36 66.91
C PRO A 452 -6.21 2.40 67.86
N SER A 453 -7.49 2.75 67.72
CA SER A 453 -8.13 3.66 68.62
C SER A 453 -8.02 3.12 70.07
N PRO A 454 -7.72 3.98 71.08
CA PRO A 454 -7.68 3.54 72.47
C PRO A 454 -9.05 2.99 72.84
N VAL A 455 -9.08 1.76 73.36
CA VAL A 455 -10.31 1.15 73.87
C VAL A 455 -10.84 2.06 75.01
N PRO A 456 -12.08 2.53 74.97
CA PRO A 456 -12.63 3.30 76.07
C PRO A 456 -12.49 2.52 77.39
N PRO A 457 -12.10 3.14 78.49
CA PRO A 457 -11.99 2.40 79.75
C PRO A 457 -13.35 1.79 80.12
N ASP A 458 -13.32 0.51 80.40
CA ASP A 458 -14.50 -0.32 80.79
C ASP A 458 -15.15 0.35 81.98
N ILE A 459 -16.28 1.02 81.75
CA ILE A 459 -17.07 1.66 82.80
C ILE A 459 -17.80 0.48 83.52
N ARG A 460 -17.08 -0.26 84.31
CA ARG A 460 -17.72 -1.17 85.27
C ARG A 460 -18.37 -0.33 86.35
N LYS A 461 -19.71 -0.27 86.34
CA LYS A 461 -20.54 0.06 87.48
C LYS A 461 -20.83 -1.18 88.29
#